data_a0ce4002be45a9cd353aac61d1ab95b9
#
_entry.id   a0ce4002be45a9cd353aac61d1ab95b9
#
_cell.length_a   1.000
_cell.length_b   1.000
_cell.length_c   1.000
_cell.angle_alpha   90.00
_cell.angle_beta   90.00
_cell.angle_gamma   90.00
#
_symmetry.space_group_name_H-M   'P 1'
#
loop_
_entity.id
_entity.type
_entity.pdbx_description
1 polymer ?
#
loop_
_entity_poly.entity_id
_entity_poly.type
_entity_poly.pdbx_seq_one_letter_code
_entity_poly.pdbx_strand_id
1 'polypeptide(L)'
;MKRVLAAVTLAVVALFALTACNPPMPPSVAAQIAEQTYTCIDGEAQVSFPDSMASLASEWQMSMQTACTETVMSFASAEAANADIILSAYPVTACTPVSTVPVAIEAADVAFSLSVSTTLYLSPKTLSGIFNGDITNWSDQAIAKENPETQMPDQPIILRNQVDKLAFKALKGFAEHYGSPINKVFEESVFSAATVEPLSDGEIALMPHSISLEKAFSTASFIQAPIDGLDQLANADSMSIMSGGTQWVPKQDGDNVSVSMDYSIAPQVLDGMDTASPPYQLIYPVFLNICHDTLLSRATAFFFLRLDSQGSLGVSVFTQLPENTRVVSLVAVKRGLPVPTATPTQ
;
A
#
# COMPACT_ATOMS: atom_id res chain seq x y z
N MET A 1 1.20 61.98 -30.81
CA MET A 1 0.30 60.82 -30.82
C MET A 1 0.98 59.45 -30.92
N LYS A 2 1.97 59.21 -31.79
CA LYS A 2 2.63 57.90 -31.95
C LYS A 2 3.37 57.38 -30.71
N ARG A 3 3.94 58.25 -29.85
CA ARG A 3 4.65 57.85 -28.62
C ARG A 3 3.72 57.47 -27.46
N VAL A 4 2.51 57.95 -27.40
CA VAL A 4 1.51 57.62 -26.36
C VAL A 4 0.87 56.28 -26.67
N LEU A 5 0.64 55.94 -27.94
CA LEU A 5 0.11 54.60 -28.34
C LEU A 5 1.10 53.48 -28.01
N ALA A 6 2.43 53.71 -28.19
CA ALA A 6 3.44 52.72 -27.88
C ALA A 6 3.55 52.41 -26.38
N ALA A 7 3.36 53.42 -25.51
CA ALA A 7 3.41 53.23 -24.06
C ALA A 7 2.17 52.46 -23.53
N VAL A 8 0.99 52.70 -24.13
CA VAL A 8 -0.24 51.99 -23.73
C VAL A 8 -0.19 50.53 -24.15
N THR A 9 0.33 50.22 -25.36
CA THR A 9 0.48 48.83 -25.83
C THR A 9 1.48 48.05 -24.97
N LEU A 10 2.60 48.65 -24.53
CA LEU A 10 3.57 47.99 -23.66
C LEU A 10 2.98 47.73 -22.26
N ALA A 11 2.17 48.61 -21.71
CA ALA A 11 1.52 48.44 -20.40
C ALA A 11 0.46 47.31 -20.44
N VAL A 12 -0.30 47.19 -21.53
CA VAL A 12 -1.31 46.13 -21.66
C VAL A 12 -0.64 44.76 -21.83
N VAL A 13 0.47 44.66 -22.60
CA VAL A 13 1.21 43.40 -22.74
C VAL A 13 1.88 42.98 -21.41
N ALA A 14 2.36 43.94 -20.61
CA ALA A 14 2.94 43.66 -19.29
C ALA A 14 1.87 43.18 -18.29
N LEU A 15 0.63 43.66 -18.37
CA LEU A 15 -0.49 43.20 -17.53
C LEU A 15 -0.91 41.76 -17.87
N PHE A 16 -0.90 41.38 -19.15
CA PHE A 16 -1.17 39.98 -19.56
C PHE A 16 -0.02 39.03 -19.22
N ALA A 17 1.23 39.48 -19.17
CA ALA A 17 2.37 38.66 -18.77
C ALA A 17 2.38 38.34 -17.26
N LEU A 18 1.78 39.18 -16.43
CA LEU A 18 1.66 38.95 -14.98
C LEU A 18 0.56 37.95 -14.60
N THR A 19 -0.41 37.71 -15.49
CA THR A 19 -1.46 36.67 -15.25
C THR A 19 -1.05 35.28 -15.74
N ALA A 20 0.04 35.15 -16.49
CA ALA A 20 0.48 33.89 -17.10
C ALA A 20 1.44 33.05 -16.23
N CYS A 21 1.85 33.55 -15.07
CA CYS A 21 2.84 32.89 -14.21
C CYS A 21 2.30 32.55 -12.81
N ASN A 22 1.11 31.98 -12.73
CA ASN A 22 0.77 31.23 -11.51
C ASN A 22 1.24 29.77 -11.76
N PRO A 23 2.35 29.32 -11.15
CA PRO A 23 2.75 27.94 -11.29
C PRO A 23 1.59 27.04 -10.81
N PRO A 24 1.35 25.89 -11.45
CA PRO A 24 0.33 24.98 -10.97
C PRO A 24 0.58 24.67 -9.50
N MET A 25 -0.49 24.75 -8.70
CA MET A 25 -0.41 24.48 -7.25
C MET A 25 0.21 23.08 -7.03
N PRO A 26 1.22 22.95 -6.15
CA PRO A 26 1.79 21.65 -5.83
C PRO A 26 0.68 20.68 -5.37
N PRO A 27 0.70 19.41 -5.80
CA PRO A 27 -0.34 18.43 -5.44
C PRO A 27 -0.57 18.32 -3.92
N SER A 28 0.47 18.41 -3.11
CA SER A 28 0.39 18.38 -1.64
C SER A 28 -0.41 19.56 -1.08
N VAL A 29 -0.21 20.77 -1.61
CA VAL A 29 -0.97 21.96 -1.20
C VAL A 29 -2.43 21.84 -1.64
N ALA A 30 -2.67 21.33 -2.85
CA ALA A 30 -4.02 21.09 -3.35
C ALA A 30 -4.76 20.03 -2.51
N ALA A 31 -4.07 18.99 -2.04
CA ALA A 31 -4.60 17.98 -1.14
C ALA A 31 -4.93 18.56 0.22
N GLN A 32 -4.02 19.31 0.83
CA GLN A 32 -4.22 19.94 2.13
C GLN A 32 -5.43 20.91 2.12
N ILE A 33 -5.57 21.72 1.08
CA ILE A 33 -6.74 22.60 0.91
C ILE A 33 -8.01 21.77 0.79
N ALA A 34 -7.98 20.68 -0.02
CA ALA A 34 -9.14 19.83 -0.21
C ALA A 34 -9.56 19.16 1.10
N GLU A 35 -8.62 18.70 1.93
CA GLU A 35 -8.91 18.10 3.23
C GLU A 35 -9.51 19.09 4.23
N GLN A 36 -9.00 20.31 4.27
CA GLN A 36 -9.54 21.38 5.12
C GLN A 36 -10.94 21.81 4.71
N THR A 37 -11.31 21.57 3.46
CA THR A 37 -12.57 21.97 2.86
C THR A 37 -13.47 20.77 2.56
N TYR A 38 -13.21 19.62 3.17
CA TYR A 38 -14.04 18.44 3.03
C TYR A 38 -15.48 18.73 3.47
N THR A 39 -16.42 18.38 2.61
CA THR A 39 -17.85 18.55 2.87
C THR A 39 -18.53 17.20 2.90
N CYS A 40 -19.25 16.92 3.99
CA CYS A 40 -20.07 15.73 4.09
C CYS A 40 -21.17 15.74 3.01
N ILE A 41 -21.43 14.58 2.43
CA ILE A 41 -22.55 14.35 1.51
C ILE A 41 -23.50 13.39 2.20
N ASP A 42 -24.73 13.85 2.40
CA ASP A 42 -25.76 13.06 3.07
C ASP A 42 -26.17 11.86 2.21
N GLY A 43 -26.46 10.74 2.87
CA GLY A 43 -26.95 9.53 2.22
C GLY A 43 -26.32 8.27 2.75
N GLU A 44 -26.63 7.14 2.11
CA GLU A 44 -26.11 5.82 2.45
C GLU A 44 -25.19 5.30 1.33
N ALA A 45 -23.91 5.03 1.65
CA ALA A 45 -22.93 4.42 0.76
C ALA A 45 -22.69 2.96 1.15
N GLN A 46 -22.82 2.05 0.21
CA GLN A 46 -22.49 0.65 0.42
C GLN A 46 -21.02 0.37 0.05
N VAL A 47 -20.23 -0.08 1.05
CA VAL A 47 -18.80 -0.40 0.88
C VAL A 47 -18.61 -1.89 1.06
N SER A 48 -18.01 -2.54 0.07
CA SER A 48 -17.58 -3.93 0.13
C SER A 48 -16.07 -4.00 0.41
N PHE A 49 -15.66 -4.94 1.26
CA PHE A 49 -14.27 -5.10 1.68
C PHE A 49 -13.94 -6.58 1.95
N PRO A 50 -12.65 -6.98 1.85
CA PRO A 50 -12.22 -8.31 2.25
C PRO A 50 -12.37 -8.52 3.77
N ASP A 51 -12.58 -9.74 4.20
CA ASP A 51 -12.70 -10.09 5.63
C ASP A 51 -11.49 -9.64 6.45
N SER A 52 -10.29 -9.66 5.87
CA SER A 52 -9.05 -9.16 6.49
C SER A 52 -9.10 -7.67 6.85
N MET A 53 -10.01 -6.88 6.26
CA MET A 53 -10.19 -5.44 6.54
C MET A 53 -11.36 -5.15 7.49
N ALA A 54 -12.01 -6.14 8.08
CA ALA A 54 -13.23 -5.94 8.88
C ALA A 54 -13.03 -5.00 10.09
N SER A 55 -11.89 -5.11 10.78
CA SER A 55 -11.56 -4.22 11.92
C SER A 55 -11.40 -2.77 11.46
N LEU A 56 -10.69 -2.55 10.37
CA LEU A 56 -10.49 -1.24 9.77
C LEU A 56 -11.81 -0.63 9.28
N ALA A 57 -12.68 -1.43 8.65
CA ALA A 57 -13.99 -0.99 8.20
C ALA A 57 -14.84 -0.45 9.36
N SER A 58 -14.84 -1.15 10.50
CA SER A 58 -15.55 -0.71 11.71
C SER A 58 -15.02 0.62 12.24
N GLU A 59 -13.71 0.83 12.24
CA GLU A 59 -13.09 2.07 12.69
C GLU A 59 -13.39 3.23 11.74
N TRP A 60 -13.30 3.01 10.44
CA TRP A 60 -13.67 4.02 9.44
C TRP A 60 -15.15 4.39 9.52
N GLN A 61 -16.04 3.43 9.78
CA GLN A 61 -17.47 3.70 9.99
C GLN A 61 -17.69 4.63 11.19
N MET A 62 -17.07 4.34 12.33
CA MET A 62 -17.18 5.19 13.52
C MET A 62 -16.61 6.59 13.27
N SER A 63 -15.48 6.68 12.60
CA SER A 63 -14.84 7.95 12.25
C SER A 63 -15.70 8.77 11.29
N MET A 64 -16.31 8.13 10.28
CA MET A 64 -17.23 8.81 9.36
C MET A 64 -18.47 9.32 10.09
N GLN A 65 -19.11 8.49 10.92
CA GLN A 65 -20.29 8.90 11.70
C GLN A 65 -19.99 10.08 12.64
N THR A 66 -18.76 10.15 13.16
CA THR A 66 -18.34 11.28 14.01
C THR A 66 -18.13 12.55 13.18
N ALA A 67 -17.52 12.42 11.99
CA ALA A 67 -17.21 13.56 11.12
C ALA A 67 -18.45 14.03 10.31
N CYS A 68 -19.32 13.09 9.90
CA CYS A 68 -20.45 13.30 9.00
C CYS A 68 -21.67 12.54 9.51
N THR A 69 -22.48 13.16 10.35
CA THR A 69 -23.60 12.52 11.06
C THR A 69 -24.70 12.00 10.14
N GLU A 70 -24.88 12.63 8.98
CA GLU A 70 -25.92 12.27 7.98
C GLU A 70 -25.38 11.35 6.87
N THR A 71 -24.10 10.95 6.93
CA THR A 71 -23.52 9.99 6.01
C THR A 71 -23.49 8.62 6.67
N VAL A 72 -24.25 7.67 6.13
CA VAL A 72 -24.31 6.30 6.61
C VAL A 72 -23.42 5.42 5.71
N MET A 73 -22.51 4.68 6.29
CA MET A 73 -21.81 3.61 5.59
C MET A 73 -22.32 2.26 6.05
N SER A 74 -22.77 1.45 5.08
CA SER A 74 -23.07 0.03 5.30
C SER A 74 -21.95 -0.81 4.70
N PHE A 75 -21.48 -1.80 5.46
CA PHE A 75 -20.37 -2.66 5.06
C PHE A 75 -20.83 -4.07 4.74
N ALA A 76 -20.25 -4.63 3.68
CA ALA A 76 -20.37 -6.03 3.30
C ALA A 76 -18.97 -6.67 3.29
N SER A 77 -18.86 -7.88 3.84
CA SER A 77 -17.59 -8.62 4.00
C SER A 77 -17.08 -9.31 2.73
N ALA A 78 -17.76 -9.13 1.58
CA ALA A 78 -17.36 -9.73 0.30
C ALA A 78 -17.77 -8.82 -0.85
N GLU A 79 -17.16 -8.99 -2.03
CA GLU A 79 -17.57 -8.26 -3.23
C GLU A 79 -19.07 -8.39 -3.50
N ALA A 80 -19.79 -7.30 -3.37
CA ALA A 80 -21.22 -7.24 -3.64
C ALA A 80 -21.46 -6.47 -4.95
N ALA A 81 -22.27 -7.05 -5.84
CA ALA A 81 -22.55 -6.47 -7.17
C ALA A 81 -23.21 -5.07 -7.12
N ASN A 82 -23.81 -4.71 -5.99
CA ASN A 82 -24.47 -3.42 -5.76
C ASN A 82 -23.63 -2.46 -4.87
N ALA A 83 -22.40 -2.80 -4.54
CA ALA A 83 -21.54 -1.93 -3.74
C ALA A 83 -21.20 -0.65 -4.51
N ASP A 84 -21.24 0.49 -3.82
CA ASP A 84 -20.79 1.78 -4.37
C ASP A 84 -19.26 1.83 -4.48
N ILE A 85 -18.61 1.23 -3.49
CA ILE A 85 -17.14 1.16 -3.37
C ILE A 85 -16.75 -0.26 -3.00
N ILE A 86 -15.70 -0.78 -3.65
CA ILE A 86 -15.09 -2.08 -3.33
C ILE A 86 -13.62 -1.87 -3.00
N LEU A 87 -13.22 -2.30 -1.80
CA LEU A 87 -11.81 -2.37 -1.41
C LEU A 87 -11.26 -3.74 -1.76
N SER A 88 -10.19 -3.79 -2.54
CA SER A 88 -9.58 -5.06 -2.95
C SER A 88 -8.12 -4.86 -3.39
N ALA A 89 -7.25 -5.79 -3.05
CA ALA A 89 -5.91 -5.85 -3.63
C ALA A 89 -5.95 -6.40 -5.08
N TYR A 90 -6.99 -7.15 -5.42
CA TYR A 90 -7.16 -7.82 -6.72
C TYR A 90 -8.10 -7.04 -7.64
N PRO A 91 -8.03 -7.29 -8.96
CA PRO A 91 -8.98 -6.71 -9.90
C PRO A 91 -10.42 -7.07 -9.53
N VAL A 92 -11.28 -6.07 -9.45
CA VAL A 92 -12.70 -6.23 -9.13
C VAL A 92 -13.43 -6.80 -10.34
N THR A 93 -14.31 -7.77 -10.10
CA THR A 93 -15.16 -8.41 -11.12
C THR A 93 -16.64 -8.13 -10.95
N ALA A 94 -17.06 -7.67 -9.77
CA ALA A 94 -18.46 -7.36 -9.45
C ALA A 94 -18.99 -6.10 -10.18
N CYS A 95 -18.10 -5.19 -10.59
CA CYS A 95 -18.42 -3.99 -11.33
C CYS A 95 -17.30 -3.62 -12.31
N THR A 96 -17.56 -2.62 -13.18
CA THR A 96 -16.52 -1.91 -13.93
C THR A 96 -16.23 -0.60 -13.20
N PRO A 97 -15.14 -0.47 -12.45
CA PRO A 97 -14.85 0.73 -11.68
C PRO A 97 -14.70 1.96 -12.58
N VAL A 98 -15.27 3.08 -12.16
CA VAL A 98 -15.09 4.40 -12.79
C VAL A 98 -13.84 5.11 -12.26
N SER A 99 -13.37 4.69 -11.10
CA SER A 99 -12.13 5.15 -10.50
C SER A 99 -11.52 4.02 -9.67
N THR A 100 -10.22 3.83 -9.81
CA THR A 100 -9.42 2.87 -9.04
C THR A 100 -8.19 3.58 -8.52
N VAL A 101 -8.05 3.67 -7.20
CA VAL A 101 -6.91 4.35 -6.56
C VAL A 101 -6.37 3.51 -5.40
N PRO A 102 -5.05 3.55 -5.12
CA PRO A 102 -4.51 2.97 -3.90
C PRO A 102 -5.14 3.60 -2.64
N VAL A 103 -5.41 2.79 -1.63
CA VAL A 103 -5.96 3.25 -0.34
C VAL A 103 -5.16 2.75 0.86
N ALA A 104 -4.43 1.65 0.72
CA ALA A 104 -3.58 1.07 1.77
C ALA A 104 -2.44 0.27 1.16
N ILE A 105 -1.46 -0.09 1.98
CA ILE A 105 -0.39 -1.02 1.66
C ILE A 105 -0.67 -2.34 2.37
N GLU A 106 -0.58 -3.44 1.61
CA GLU A 106 -0.46 -4.80 2.13
C GLU A 106 0.97 -5.28 1.93
N ALA A 107 1.50 -6.05 2.86
CA ALA A 107 2.80 -6.69 2.74
C ALA A 107 2.65 -8.19 2.41
N ALA A 108 3.73 -8.77 1.90
CA ALA A 108 3.84 -10.20 1.70
C ALA A 108 4.84 -10.78 2.71
N ASP A 109 4.46 -11.85 3.39
CA ASP A 109 5.30 -12.56 4.33
C ASP A 109 5.81 -13.88 3.77
N VAL A 110 7.02 -14.21 4.14
CA VAL A 110 7.55 -15.57 4.05
C VAL A 110 7.31 -16.24 5.40
N ALA A 111 6.17 -16.92 5.50
CA ALA A 111 5.78 -17.64 6.69
C ALA A 111 6.44 -19.02 6.75
N PHE A 112 6.78 -19.48 7.95
CA PHE A 112 7.41 -20.79 8.14
C PHE A 112 6.95 -21.47 9.43
N SER A 113 7.17 -22.78 9.51
CA SER A 113 6.96 -23.56 10.72
C SER A 113 8.16 -24.47 10.96
N LEU A 114 8.80 -24.31 12.10
CA LEU A 114 9.90 -25.16 12.56
C LEU A 114 9.67 -25.58 14.00
N SER A 115 10.05 -26.81 14.34
CA SER A 115 9.97 -27.32 15.71
C SER A 115 10.94 -26.62 16.66
N VAL A 116 11.93 -25.90 16.14
CA VAL A 116 12.82 -25.05 16.91
C VAL A 116 12.25 -23.63 16.99
N SER A 117 12.24 -23.05 18.20
CA SER A 117 11.88 -21.64 18.36
C SER A 117 13.01 -20.77 17.84
N THR A 118 12.79 -20.07 16.76
CA THR A 118 13.80 -19.20 16.15
C THR A 118 13.15 -18.01 15.45
N THR A 119 13.92 -16.93 15.35
CA THR A 119 13.72 -15.90 14.33
C THR A 119 14.52 -16.33 13.10
N LEU A 120 13.88 -16.38 11.95
CA LEU A 120 14.53 -16.79 10.71
C LEU A 120 14.97 -15.56 9.92
N TYR A 121 16.26 -15.49 9.61
CA TYR A 121 16.86 -14.45 8.79
C TYR A 121 17.23 -15.02 7.43
N LEU A 122 16.80 -14.34 6.35
CA LEU A 122 17.06 -14.75 4.98
C LEU A 122 17.54 -13.56 4.14
N SER A 123 18.68 -13.70 3.48
CA SER A 123 19.07 -12.77 2.42
C SER A 123 18.23 -13.01 1.17
N PRO A 124 18.12 -12.02 0.25
CA PRO A 124 17.45 -12.21 -1.04
C PRO A 124 17.97 -13.40 -1.83
N LYS A 125 19.28 -13.68 -1.74
CA LYS A 125 19.92 -14.82 -2.39
C LYS A 125 19.48 -16.16 -1.80
N THR A 126 19.50 -16.28 -0.47
CA THR A 126 19.08 -17.52 0.21
C THR A 126 17.59 -17.77 0.01
N LEU A 127 16.78 -16.71 0.09
CA LEU A 127 15.34 -16.76 -0.20
C LEU A 127 15.07 -17.25 -1.63
N SER A 128 15.75 -16.69 -2.63
CA SER A 128 15.63 -17.15 -4.02
C SER A 128 16.10 -18.59 -4.20
N GLY A 129 17.17 -19.02 -3.52
CA GLY A 129 17.62 -20.40 -3.55
C GLY A 129 16.57 -21.38 -3.02
N ILE A 130 15.86 -21.02 -1.93
CA ILE A 130 14.74 -21.80 -1.40
C ILE A 130 13.59 -21.85 -2.42
N PHE A 131 13.17 -20.70 -2.93
CA PHE A 131 12.04 -20.63 -3.85
C PHE A 131 12.33 -21.23 -5.24
N ASN A 132 13.59 -21.28 -5.69
CA ASN A 132 13.99 -22.01 -6.89
C ASN A 132 14.14 -23.52 -6.66
N GLY A 133 14.26 -23.95 -5.39
CA GLY A 133 14.53 -25.34 -5.02
C GLY A 133 16.00 -25.75 -5.07
N ASP A 134 16.90 -24.76 -5.08
CA ASP A 134 18.36 -24.97 -4.99
C ASP A 134 18.78 -25.28 -3.53
N ILE A 135 18.06 -24.68 -2.57
CA ILE A 135 18.21 -24.92 -1.13
C ILE A 135 16.98 -25.72 -0.68
N THR A 136 17.21 -26.97 -0.27
CA THR A 136 16.15 -27.95 0.01
C THR A 136 16.18 -28.50 1.44
N ASN A 137 17.11 -28.04 2.27
CA ASN A 137 17.24 -28.49 3.65
C ASN A 137 17.45 -27.27 4.58
N TRP A 138 16.81 -27.29 5.74
CA TRP A 138 16.94 -26.19 6.71
C TRP A 138 18.34 -26.06 7.29
N SER A 139 19.13 -27.16 7.37
CA SER A 139 20.53 -27.14 7.79
C SER A 139 21.51 -26.69 6.70
N ASP A 140 21.01 -26.22 5.53
CA ASP A 140 21.90 -25.72 4.46
C ASP A 140 22.84 -24.63 4.98
N GLN A 141 24.07 -24.64 4.50
CA GLN A 141 25.14 -23.74 4.95
C GLN A 141 24.75 -22.25 4.73
N ALA A 142 23.99 -21.92 3.69
CA ALA A 142 23.55 -20.55 3.45
C ALA A 142 22.61 -20.08 4.57
N ILE A 143 21.62 -20.92 4.93
CA ILE A 143 20.69 -20.61 6.03
C ILE A 143 21.42 -20.57 7.36
N ALA A 144 22.26 -21.56 7.67
CA ALA A 144 22.99 -21.65 8.93
C ALA A 144 23.93 -20.45 9.14
N LYS A 145 24.57 -19.95 8.08
CA LYS A 145 25.42 -18.77 8.14
C LYS A 145 24.66 -17.48 8.48
N GLU A 146 23.44 -17.36 7.99
CA GLU A 146 22.56 -16.21 8.23
C GLU A 146 21.86 -16.28 9.59
N ASN A 147 21.85 -17.47 10.23
CA ASN A 147 21.20 -17.74 11.52
C ASN A 147 22.17 -18.36 12.53
N PRO A 148 23.31 -17.71 12.86
CA PRO A 148 24.38 -18.32 13.63
C PRO A 148 23.99 -18.65 15.08
N GLU A 149 22.99 -17.96 15.62
CA GLU A 149 22.50 -18.18 17.00
C GLU A 149 21.55 -19.39 17.11
N THR A 150 21.14 -19.98 15.98
CA THR A 150 20.18 -21.07 15.93
C THR A 150 20.78 -22.29 15.24
N GLN A 151 20.79 -23.43 15.92
CA GLN A 151 21.10 -24.68 15.27
C GLN A 151 19.90 -25.11 14.40
N MET A 152 19.99 -24.82 13.09
CA MET A 152 18.97 -25.22 12.14
C MET A 152 18.80 -26.73 12.08
N PRO A 153 17.56 -27.25 12.02
CA PRO A 153 17.32 -28.69 12.01
C PRO A 153 17.75 -29.32 10.69
N ASP A 154 18.31 -30.54 10.77
CA ASP A 154 18.58 -31.33 9.57
C ASP A 154 17.28 -31.98 9.08
N GLN A 155 16.47 -31.20 8.38
CA GLN A 155 15.20 -31.65 7.81
C GLN A 155 14.92 -30.97 6.46
N PRO A 156 14.18 -31.61 5.55
CA PRO A 156 13.80 -31.02 4.27
C PRO A 156 12.99 -29.76 4.43
N ILE A 157 13.22 -28.78 3.55
CA ILE A 157 12.32 -27.64 3.36
C ILE A 157 11.13 -28.10 2.54
N ILE A 158 9.94 -27.96 3.11
CA ILE A 158 8.67 -28.22 2.40
C ILE A 158 8.17 -26.89 1.85
N LEU A 159 8.55 -26.57 0.63
CA LEU A 159 8.09 -25.34 -0.01
C LEU A 159 6.67 -25.52 -0.54
N ARG A 160 5.72 -24.74 0.03
CA ARG A 160 4.33 -24.75 -0.44
C ARG A 160 4.27 -24.32 -1.91
N ASN A 161 3.69 -25.15 -2.77
CA ASN A 161 3.61 -24.89 -4.22
C ASN A 161 2.58 -23.81 -4.56
N GLN A 162 1.53 -23.66 -3.74
CA GLN A 162 0.53 -22.62 -3.91
C GLN A 162 1.01 -21.33 -3.24
N VAL A 163 0.97 -20.24 -3.98
CA VAL A 163 1.39 -18.90 -3.51
C VAL A 163 0.30 -17.87 -3.79
N ASP A 164 0.23 -16.85 -2.94
CA ASP A 164 -0.62 -15.71 -3.24
C ASP A 164 -0.05 -14.94 -4.45
N LYS A 165 -0.92 -14.61 -5.40
CA LYS A 165 -0.54 -14.00 -6.68
C LYS A 165 0.19 -12.65 -6.51
N LEU A 166 -0.30 -11.79 -5.61
CA LEU A 166 0.28 -10.44 -5.43
C LEU A 166 1.53 -10.51 -4.56
N ALA A 167 1.51 -11.32 -3.51
CA ALA A 167 2.69 -11.60 -2.71
C ALA A 167 3.83 -12.17 -3.57
N PHE A 168 3.52 -13.08 -4.50
CA PHE A 168 4.52 -13.65 -5.40
C PHE A 168 5.05 -12.63 -6.41
N LYS A 169 4.18 -11.75 -6.93
CA LYS A 169 4.62 -10.65 -7.78
C LYS A 169 5.58 -9.70 -7.04
N ALA A 170 5.28 -9.37 -5.78
CA ALA A 170 6.16 -8.55 -4.94
C ALA A 170 7.51 -9.25 -4.69
N LEU A 171 7.48 -10.53 -4.32
CA LEU A 171 8.68 -11.34 -4.11
C LEU A 171 9.56 -11.43 -5.36
N LYS A 172 8.98 -11.63 -6.54
CA LYS A 172 9.74 -11.67 -7.80
C LYS A 172 10.44 -10.36 -8.07
N GLY A 173 9.73 -9.23 -7.94
CA GLY A 173 10.34 -7.90 -8.15
C GLY A 173 11.47 -7.63 -7.16
N PHE A 174 11.28 -7.97 -5.89
CA PHE A 174 12.31 -7.87 -4.86
C PHE A 174 13.54 -8.74 -5.18
N ALA A 175 13.35 -10.01 -5.46
CA ALA A 175 14.43 -10.94 -5.77
C ALA A 175 15.21 -10.52 -7.03
N GLU A 176 14.52 -10.05 -8.06
CA GLU A 176 15.13 -9.54 -9.29
C GLU A 176 15.98 -8.30 -9.02
N HIS A 177 15.47 -7.35 -8.21
CA HIS A 177 16.21 -6.15 -7.82
C HIS A 177 17.56 -6.50 -7.16
N TYR A 178 17.58 -7.51 -6.28
CA TYR A 178 18.81 -7.98 -5.62
C TYR A 178 19.63 -8.97 -6.48
N GLY A 179 19.37 -9.09 -7.77
CA GLY A 179 20.12 -9.95 -8.69
C GLY A 179 19.97 -11.44 -8.43
N SER A 180 18.90 -11.84 -7.79
CA SER A 180 18.62 -13.23 -7.40
C SER A 180 17.23 -13.66 -7.87
N PRO A 181 16.95 -13.72 -9.21
CA PRO A 181 15.61 -13.93 -9.74
C PRO A 181 15.04 -15.30 -9.37
N ILE A 182 13.73 -15.34 -9.19
CA ILE A 182 12.98 -16.58 -8.98
C ILE A 182 12.41 -17.04 -10.33
N ASN A 183 12.86 -18.21 -10.79
CA ASN A 183 12.50 -18.77 -12.09
C ASN A 183 11.49 -19.94 -11.98
N LYS A 184 11.29 -20.50 -10.77
CA LYS A 184 10.31 -21.56 -10.54
C LYS A 184 8.89 -21.05 -10.77
N VAL A 185 8.07 -21.87 -11.38
CA VAL A 185 6.63 -21.62 -11.59
C VAL A 185 5.86 -22.15 -10.39
N PHE A 186 4.96 -21.35 -9.86
CA PHE A 186 4.07 -21.69 -8.75
C PHE A 186 2.62 -21.69 -9.20
N GLU A 187 1.78 -22.35 -8.42
CA GLU A 187 0.34 -22.26 -8.55
C GLU A 187 -0.13 -20.96 -7.87
N GLU A 188 -0.42 -19.95 -8.67
CA GLU A 188 -0.86 -18.65 -8.19
C GLU A 188 -2.37 -18.65 -7.90
N SER A 189 -2.76 -18.19 -6.73
CA SER A 189 -4.15 -18.06 -6.32
C SER A 189 -4.37 -16.78 -5.50
N VAL A 190 -5.62 -16.53 -5.13
CA VAL A 190 -5.99 -15.50 -4.16
C VAL A 190 -6.17 -16.17 -2.82
N PHE A 191 -5.41 -15.76 -1.82
CA PHE A 191 -5.50 -16.30 -0.48
C PHE A 191 -6.55 -15.56 0.36
N SER A 192 -7.22 -16.31 1.23
CA SER A 192 -7.99 -15.78 2.34
C SER A 192 -7.67 -16.57 3.61
N ALA A 193 -7.86 -15.98 4.76
CA ALA A 193 -7.61 -16.68 6.02
C ALA A 193 -8.46 -17.96 6.15
N ALA A 194 -9.66 -17.99 5.56
CA ALA A 194 -10.51 -19.16 5.56
C ALA A 194 -9.96 -20.35 4.72
N THR A 195 -9.14 -20.07 3.71
CA THR A 195 -8.62 -21.09 2.76
C THR A 195 -7.18 -21.50 3.03
N VAL A 196 -6.43 -20.73 3.85
CA VAL A 196 -5.04 -21.04 4.17
C VAL A 196 -4.98 -22.02 5.34
N GLU A 197 -4.50 -23.24 5.05
CA GLU A 197 -4.28 -24.27 6.04
C GLU A 197 -3.03 -23.94 6.92
N PRO A 198 -3.00 -24.44 8.17
CA PRO A 198 -1.81 -24.34 9.02
C PRO A 198 -0.55 -24.87 8.34
N LEU A 199 0.61 -24.31 8.69
CA LEU A 199 1.89 -24.79 8.22
C LEU A 199 2.30 -26.05 8.99
N SER A 200 2.75 -27.07 8.26
CA SER A 200 3.39 -28.26 8.83
C SER A 200 4.82 -27.96 9.26
N ASP A 201 5.38 -28.75 10.19
CA ASP A 201 6.79 -28.62 10.57
C ASP A 201 7.72 -28.80 9.35
N GLY A 202 8.67 -27.90 9.20
CA GLY A 202 9.56 -27.81 8.02
C GLY A 202 8.96 -27.08 6.83
N GLU A 203 7.71 -26.63 6.89
CA GLU A 203 7.07 -25.94 5.77
C GLU A 203 7.40 -24.42 5.74
N ILE A 204 7.56 -23.93 4.52
CA ILE A 204 7.70 -22.49 4.20
C ILE A 204 6.70 -22.10 3.11
N ALA A 205 6.07 -20.94 3.25
CA ALA A 205 5.04 -20.46 2.34
C ALA A 205 5.12 -18.93 2.17
N LEU A 206 4.67 -18.44 1.03
CA LEU A 206 4.52 -17.01 0.75
C LEU A 206 3.04 -16.64 0.78
N MET A 207 2.69 -15.60 1.55
CA MET A 207 1.30 -15.19 1.73
C MET A 207 1.17 -13.72 2.10
N PRO A 208 -0.04 -13.13 2.08
CA PRO A 208 -0.31 -11.80 2.62
C PRO A 208 0.04 -11.71 4.11
N HIS A 209 0.59 -10.56 4.54
CA HIS A 209 0.92 -10.29 5.94
C HIS A 209 -0.32 -10.34 6.85
N SER A 210 -1.46 -9.83 6.36
CA SER A 210 -2.73 -9.89 7.08
C SER A 210 -3.13 -11.33 7.44
N ILE A 211 -2.89 -12.29 6.56
CA ILE A 211 -3.16 -13.71 6.79
C ILE A 211 -2.15 -14.32 7.77
N SER A 212 -0.85 -13.98 7.62
CA SER A 212 0.18 -14.45 8.53
C SER A 212 -0.12 -14.05 9.97
N LEU A 213 -0.54 -12.81 10.20
CA LEU A 213 -0.91 -12.30 11.51
C LEU A 213 -2.18 -12.97 12.05
N GLU A 214 -3.24 -13.09 11.24
CA GLU A 214 -4.49 -13.74 11.66
C GLU A 214 -4.28 -15.21 12.05
N LYS A 215 -3.40 -15.91 11.33
CA LYS A 215 -3.05 -17.31 11.61
C LYS A 215 -1.94 -17.46 12.66
N ALA A 216 -1.35 -16.36 13.13
CA ALA A 216 -0.23 -16.35 14.06
C ALA A 216 0.97 -17.18 13.58
N PHE A 217 1.28 -17.11 12.28
CA PHE A 217 2.45 -17.78 11.72
C PHE A 217 3.74 -17.04 12.08
N SER A 218 4.83 -17.79 12.25
CA SER A 218 6.16 -17.21 12.29
C SER A 218 6.55 -16.73 10.88
N THR A 219 7.16 -15.53 10.80
CA THR A 219 7.58 -14.92 9.53
C THR A 219 9.07 -14.63 9.54
N ALA A 220 9.70 -14.77 8.36
CA ALA A 220 11.10 -14.49 8.20
C ALA A 220 11.37 -12.98 8.12
N SER A 221 12.51 -12.56 8.69
CA SER A 221 13.08 -11.23 8.48
C SER A 221 14.08 -11.26 7.33
N PHE A 222 14.19 -10.17 6.56
CA PHE A 222 15.10 -10.13 5.41
C PHE A 222 16.38 -9.39 5.74
N ILE A 223 17.51 -10.02 5.44
CA ILE A 223 18.83 -9.38 5.50
C ILE A 223 18.97 -8.55 4.23
N GLN A 224 19.01 -7.23 4.37
CA GLN A 224 19.32 -6.32 3.28
C GLN A 224 20.81 -6.01 3.23
N ALA A 225 21.27 -5.36 2.15
CA ALA A 225 22.66 -4.99 2.01
C ALA A 225 23.14 -4.17 3.23
N PRO A 226 24.34 -4.44 3.76
CA PRO A 226 24.84 -3.78 4.96
C PRO A 226 24.97 -2.28 4.73
N ILE A 227 24.46 -1.48 5.66
CA ILE A 227 24.78 -0.06 5.78
C ILE A 227 25.90 0.02 6.82
N ASP A 228 27.01 0.63 6.46
CA ASP A 228 28.19 0.78 7.31
C ASP A 228 28.75 -0.53 7.89
N GLY A 229 28.58 -1.65 7.16
CA GLY A 229 29.11 -2.96 7.52
C GLY A 229 28.26 -3.74 8.54
N LEU A 230 27.07 -3.25 8.90
CA LEU A 230 26.08 -3.98 9.70
C LEU A 230 24.96 -4.50 8.81
N ASP A 231 24.63 -5.78 8.96
CA ASP A 231 23.46 -6.35 8.32
C ASP A 231 22.19 -5.65 8.83
N GLN A 232 21.33 -5.24 7.93
CA GLN A 232 20.05 -4.65 8.26
C GLN A 232 18.94 -5.67 8.12
N LEU A 233 18.07 -5.75 9.12
CA LEU A 233 16.97 -6.72 9.17
C LEU A 233 15.64 -6.01 8.91
N ALA A 234 15.05 -6.27 7.75
CA ALA A 234 13.73 -5.77 7.40
C ALA A 234 12.64 -6.69 7.94
N ASN A 235 11.76 -6.14 8.76
CA ASN A 235 10.57 -6.80 9.28
C ASN A 235 9.31 -6.17 8.69
N ALA A 236 8.23 -6.93 8.61
CA ALA A 236 6.93 -6.44 8.15
C ALA A 236 6.20 -5.65 9.26
N ASP A 237 6.84 -4.62 9.82
CA ASP A 237 6.19 -3.67 10.70
C ASP A 237 5.69 -2.44 9.91
N SER A 238 4.70 -1.72 10.47
CA SER A 238 4.03 -0.60 9.78
C SER A 238 4.99 0.48 9.31
N MET A 239 6.05 0.80 10.08
CA MET A 239 7.00 1.85 9.73
C MET A 239 7.91 1.41 8.59
N SER A 240 8.42 0.18 8.64
CA SER A 240 9.26 -0.40 7.59
C SER A 240 8.48 -0.60 6.29
N ILE A 241 7.21 -1.04 6.37
CA ILE A 241 6.29 -1.16 5.23
C ILE A 241 6.03 0.22 4.61
N MET A 242 5.69 1.24 5.41
CA MET A 242 5.44 2.60 4.91
C MET A 242 6.71 3.19 4.29
N SER A 243 7.88 2.98 4.90
CA SER A 243 9.18 3.39 4.32
C SER A 243 9.42 2.73 2.96
N GLY A 244 9.17 1.42 2.83
CA GLY A 244 9.21 0.72 1.54
C GLY A 244 8.24 1.33 0.52
N GLY A 245 7.04 1.70 0.95
CA GLY A 245 6.05 2.37 0.13
C GLY A 245 6.50 3.73 -0.44
N THR A 246 7.45 4.42 0.20
CA THR A 246 7.99 5.69 -0.32
C THR A 246 8.76 5.53 -1.64
N GLN A 247 9.11 4.31 -2.01
CA GLN A 247 9.69 3.95 -3.31
C GLN A 247 8.63 3.75 -4.41
N TRP A 248 7.34 3.89 -4.09
CA TRP A 248 6.30 3.84 -5.10
C TRP A 248 6.25 5.10 -5.93
N VAL A 249 6.11 4.90 -7.24
CA VAL A 249 5.87 5.96 -8.22
C VAL A 249 4.39 5.90 -8.62
N PRO A 250 3.55 6.80 -8.09
CA PRO A 250 2.16 6.88 -8.49
C PRO A 250 2.05 7.49 -9.89
N LYS A 251 1.17 6.90 -10.72
CA LYS A 251 0.83 7.40 -12.05
C LYS A 251 -0.67 7.56 -12.14
N GLN A 252 -1.12 8.80 -12.31
CA GLN A 252 -2.52 9.12 -12.53
C GLN A 252 -2.86 9.04 -14.04
N ASP A 253 -3.98 8.39 -14.34
CA ASP A 253 -4.59 8.35 -15.66
C ASP A 253 -6.10 8.60 -15.50
N GLY A 254 -6.53 9.83 -15.78
CA GLY A 254 -7.90 10.27 -15.47
C GLY A 254 -8.20 10.19 -13.97
N ASP A 255 -9.21 9.38 -13.63
CA ASP A 255 -9.63 9.12 -12.26
C ASP A 255 -8.98 7.86 -11.66
N ASN A 256 -8.04 7.24 -12.38
CA ASN A 256 -7.33 6.06 -11.92
C ASN A 256 -5.92 6.41 -11.47
N VAL A 257 -5.41 5.70 -10.47
CA VAL A 257 -4.02 5.79 -10.02
C VAL A 257 -3.44 4.39 -9.94
N SER A 258 -2.37 4.17 -10.67
CA SER A 258 -1.53 2.98 -10.53
C SER A 258 -0.25 3.31 -9.78
N VAL A 259 0.39 2.31 -9.20
CA VAL A 259 1.69 2.44 -8.56
C VAL A 259 2.65 1.39 -9.08
N SER A 260 3.92 1.76 -9.19
CA SER A 260 5.02 0.83 -9.48
C SER A 260 6.14 1.06 -8.48
N MET A 261 6.81 -0.02 -8.07
CA MET A 261 8.01 0.05 -7.24
C MET A 261 9.18 0.53 -8.10
N ASP A 262 9.88 1.54 -7.63
CA ASP A 262 11.16 2.01 -8.20
C ASP A 262 12.26 1.92 -7.14
N TYR A 263 13.00 0.84 -7.18
CA TYR A 263 14.08 0.58 -6.23
C TYR A 263 15.29 1.53 -6.39
N SER A 264 15.32 2.39 -7.42
CA SER A 264 16.35 3.43 -7.56
C SER A 264 16.08 4.64 -6.67
N ILE A 265 14.86 4.80 -6.18
CA ILE A 265 14.48 5.84 -5.23
C ILE A 265 14.96 5.41 -3.84
N ALA A 266 15.75 6.27 -3.18
CA ALA A 266 16.12 6.03 -1.79
C ALA A 266 14.86 6.05 -0.90
N PRO A 267 14.62 5.00 -0.10
CA PRO A 267 13.48 4.98 0.81
C PRO A 267 13.63 6.06 1.87
N GLN A 268 12.51 6.64 2.30
CA GLN A 268 12.53 7.67 3.33
C GLN A 268 12.60 7.04 4.72
N VAL A 269 13.49 7.54 5.55
CA VAL A 269 13.45 7.28 6.99
C VAL A 269 12.34 8.15 7.58
N LEU A 270 11.37 7.52 8.21
CA LEU A 270 10.21 8.19 8.77
C LEU A 270 10.48 8.61 10.23
N ASP A 271 9.79 9.66 10.68
CA ASP A 271 9.90 10.10 12.07
C ASP A 271 9.47 8.99 13.03
N GLY A 272 10.33 8.67 13.98
CA GLY A 272 10.12 7.57 14.93
C GLY A 272 10.56 6.18 14.44
N MET A 273 11.00 6.06 13.18
CA MET A 273 11.61 4.83 12.67
C MET A 273 13.01 4.63 13.27
N ASP A 274 13.28 3.42 13.72
CA ASP A 274 14.66 3.05 14.06
C ASP A 274 15.49 3.06 12.75
N THR A 275 16.57 3.85 12.74
CA THR A 275 17.47 3.92 11.60
C THR A 275 18.17 2.59 11.29
N ALA A 276 18.14 1.64 12.24
CA ALA A 276 18.58 0.28 12.03
C ALA A 276 17.55 -0.62 11.33
N SER A 277 16.29 -0.16 11.21
CA SER A 277 15.23 -0.90 10.52
C SER A 277 15.13 -0.45 9.07
N PRO A 278 15.57 -1.27 8.10
CA PRO A 278 15.47 -0.93 6.69
C PRO A 278 14.02 -1.01 6.19
N PRO A 279 13.73 -0.42 5.01
CA PRO A 279 12.40 -0.49 4.43
C PRO A 279 11.99 -1.92 4.10
N TYR A 280 10.76 -2.30 4.40
CA TYR A 280 10.20 -3.57 3.96
C TYR A 280 9.65 -3.43 2.54
N GLN A 281 10.20 -4.19 1.60
CA GLN A 281 9.96 -3.97 0.16
C GLN A 281 9.08 -5.04 -0.50
N LEU A 282 8.67 -6.09 0.23
CA LEU A 282 7.70 -7.06 -0.25
C LEU A 282 6.29 -6.52 -0.01
N ILE A 283 5.88 -5.54 -0.80
CA ILE A 283 4.64 -4.81 -0.61
C ILE A 283 3.86 -4.65 -1.91
N TYR A 284 2.53 -4.50 -1.78
CA TYR A 284 1.64 -4.24 -2.90
C TYR A 284 0.43 -3.40 -2.44
N PRO A 285 -0.24 -2.68 -3.37
CA PRO A 285 -1.34 -1.81 -3.02
C PRO A 285 -2.65 -2.58 -2.80
N VAL A 286 -3.44 -2.12 -1.83
CA VAL A 286 -4.88 -2.34 -1.77
C VAL A 286 -5.55 -1.16 -2.46
N PHE A 287 -6.49 -1.44 -3.36
CA PHE A 287 -7.19 -0.43 -4.14
C PHE A 287 -8.59 -0.17 -3.60
N LEU A 288 -8.99 1.07 -3.68
CA LEU A 288 -10.36 1.54 -3.58
C LEU A 288 -10.91 1.68 -5.00
N ASN A 289 -12.00 0.98 -5.28
CA ASN A 289 -12.65 0.95 -6.58
C ASN A 289 -14.05 1.57 -6.45
N ILE A 290 -14.28 2.71 -7.12
CA ILE A 290 -15.61 3.35 -7.17
C ILE A 290 -16.40 2.67 -8.29
N CYS A 291 -17.46 1.95 -7.94
CA CYS A 291 -18.35 1.26 -8.87
C CYS A 291 -19.47 2.16 -9.40
N HIS A 292 -20.02 3.02 -8.54
CA HIS A 292 -21.05 3.98 -8.90
C HIS A 292 -20.52 5.40 -8.74
N ASP A 293 -20.51 6.17 -9.86
CA ASP A 293 -20.01 7.55 -9.87
C ASP A 293 -21.06 8.53 -9.31
N THR A 294 -21.13 8.60 -8.00
CA THR A 294 -21.96 9.54 -7.26
C THR A 294 -21.11 10.49 -6.42
N LEU A 295 -21.65 11.66 -6.07
CA LEU A 295 -20.96 12.57 -5.14
C LEU A 295 -20.71 11.90 -3.80
N LEU A 296 -21.62 11.06 -3.34
CA LEU A 296 -21.50 10.32 -2.08
C LEU A 296 -20.37 9.30 -2.15
N SER A 297 -20.28 8.49 -3.23
CA SER A 297 -19.18 7.52 -3.41
C SER A 297 -17.82 8.22 -3.46
N ARG A 298 -17.73 9.36 -4.16
CA ARG A 298 -16.49 10.15 -4.22
C ARG A 298 -16.14 10.80 -2.89
N ALA A 299 -17.12 11.31 -2.15
CA ALA A 299 -16.90 11.87 -0.82
C ALA A 299 -16.45 10.79 0.18
N THR A 300 -17.05 9.60 0.12
CA THR A 300 -16.65 8.46 0.94
C THR A 300 -15.23 7.98 0.59
N ALA A 301 -14.90 7.85 -0.70
CA ALA A 301 -13.56 7.53 -1.16
C ALA A 301 -12.53 8.58 -0.71
N PHE A 302 -12.87 9.85 -0.81
CA PHE A 302 -12.04 10.94 -0.32
C PHE A 302 -11.81 10.85 1.19
N PHE A 303 -12.85 10.52 1.95
CA PHE A 303 -12.75 10.34 3.39
C PHE A 303 -11.71 9.28 3.77
N PHE A 304 -11.68 8.13 3.11
CA PHE A 304 -10.69 7.08 3.37
C PHE A 304 -9.24 7.50 3.09
N LEU A 305 -9.05 8.48 2.22
CA LEU A 305 -7.72 9.01 1.85
C LEU A 305 -7.29 10.23 2.69
N ARG A 306 -8.13 10.74 3.60
CA ARG A 306 -7.74 11.82 4.50
C ARG A 306 -6.68 11.35 5.49
N LEU A 307 -5.85 12.28 5.95
CA LEU A 307 -4.79 12.00 6.94
C LEU A 307 -5.31 11.28 8.19
N ASP A 308 -6.46 11.74 8.72
CA ASP A 308 -7.07 11.15 9.92
C ASP A 308 -7.45 9.68 9.68
N SER A 309 -8.10 9.40 8.54
CA SER A 309 -8.50 8.04 8.18
C SER A 309 -7.31 7.14 7.86
N GLN A 310 -6.26 7.70 7.24
CA GLN A 310 -5.02 6.98 6.98
C GLN A 310 -4.26 6.69 8.29
N GLY A 311 -4.30 7.60 9.27
CA GLY A 311 -3.71 7.39 10.59
C GLY A 311 -4.32 6.18 11.32
N SER A 312 -5.59 5.87 11.13
CA SER A 312 -6.23 4.71 11.73
C SER A 312 -5.72 3.36 11.18
N LEU A 313 -5.12 3.34 9.98
CA LEU A 313 -4.45 2.15 9.46
C LEU A 313 -3.29 1.67 10.34
N GLY A 314 -2.65 2.56 11.10
CA GLY A 314 -1.54 2.21 11.99
C GLY A 314 -1.90 1.24 13.12
N VAL A 315 -3.19 1.02 13.41
CA VAL A 315 -3.67 0.02 14.38
C VAL A 315 -4.23 -1.24 13.69
N SER A 316 -4.18 -1.30 12.37
CA SER A 316 -4.61 -2.44 11.57
C SER A 316 -3.40 -3.23 11.05
N VAL A 317 -3.68 -4.34 10.39
CA VAL A 317 -2.66 -5.15 9.67
C VAL A 317 -2.22 -4.51 8.36
N PHE A 318 -2.91 -3.46 7.92
CA PHE A 318 -2.60 -2.69 6.72
C PHE A 318 -1.84 -1.43 7.08
N THR A 319 -1.02 -0.95 6.17
CA THR A 319 -0.22 0.25 6.39
C THR A 319 -0.75 1.41 5.54
N GLN A 320 -0.68 2.61 6.09
CA GLN A 320 -1.06 3.84 5.40
C GLN A 320 -0.21 4.09 4.15
N LEU A 321 -0.79 4.81 3.21
CA LEU A 321 -0.07 5.21 2.00
C LEU A 321 1.03 6.24 2.31
N PRO A 322 2.16 6.19 1.59
CA PRO A 322 3.10 7.30 1.60
C PRO A 322 2.44 8.55 0.99
N GLU A 323 2.83 9.73 1.48
CA GLU A 323 2.17 11.00 1.16
C GLU A 323 2.10 11.28 -0.35
N ASN A 324 3.15 10.95 -1.11
CA ASN A 324 3.14 11.11 -2.57
C ASN A 324 2.03 10.32 -3.26
N THR A 325 1.79 9.08 -2.83
CA THR A 325 0.75 8.21 -3.39
C THR A 325 -0.63 8.62 -2.88
N ARG A 326 -0.75 8.92 -1.59
CA ARG A 326 -2.00 9.38 -0.97
C ARG A 326 -2.55 10.63 -1.66
N VAL A 327 -1.69 11.64 -1.84
CA VAL A 327 -2.07 12.91 -2.47
C VAL A 327 -2.57 12.72 -3.90
N VAL A 328 -1.88 11.92 -4.70
CA VAL A 328 -2.30 11.64 -6.09
C VAL A 328 -3.64 10.90 -6.11
N SER A 329 -3.83 9.91 -5.22
CA SER A 329 -5.09 9.18 -5.07
C SER A 329 -6.24 10.11 -4.66
N LEU A 330 -6.01 10.99 -3.68
CA LEU A 330 -6.98 11.96 -3.20
C LEU A 330 -7.40 12.95 -4.30
N VAL A 331 -6.45 13.44 -5.10
CA VAL A 331 -6.72 14.32 -6.25
C VAL A 331 -7.58 13.61 -7.30
N ALA A 332 -7.35 12.32 -7.54
CA ALA A 332 -8.12 11.55 -8.50
C ALA A 332 -9.59 11.37 -8.09
N VAL A 333 -9.85 11.08 -6.79
CA VAL A 333 -11.23 10.82 -6.32
C VAL A 333 -12.05 12.08 -6.09
N LYS A 334 -11.43 13.25 -5.83
CA LYS A 334 -12.14 14.49 -5.51
C LYS A 334 -12.90 15.11 -6.68
N ARG A 335 -12.77 14.60 -7.89
CA ARG A 335 -13.42 15.12 -9.07
C ARG A 335 -14.94 15.22 -8.88
N GLY A 336 -15.50 16.41 -9.16
CA GLY A 336 -16.93 16.68 -9.02
C GLY A 336 -17.38 16.99 -7.59
N LEU A 337 -16.53 16.84 -6.56
CA LEU A 337 -16.88 17.28 -5.22
C LEU A 337 -16.98 18.82 -5.16
N PRO A 338 -17.92 19.36 -4.36
CA PRO A 338 -18.06 20.80 -4.20
C PRO A 338 -16.74 21.44 -3.76
N VAL A 339 -16.29 22.46 -4.49
CA VAL A 339 -15.21 23.31 -4.02
C VAL A 339 -15.84 24.34 -3.08
N PRO A 340 -15.44 24.38 -1.80
CA PRO A 340 -15.96 25.41 -0.90
C PRO A 340 -15.65 26.79 -1.46
N THR A 341 -16.67 27.59 -1.64
CA THR A 341 -16.51 29.01 -1.92
C THR A 341 -15.93 29.62 -0.66
N ALA A 342 -14.68 30.09 -0.73
CA ALA A 342 -14.09 30.88 0.33
C ALA A 342 -15.03 32.06 0.59
N THR A 343 -15.73 32.04 1.72
CA THR A 343 -16.48 33.20 2.16
C THR A 343 -15.42 34.26 2.47
N PRO A 344 -15.41 35.43 1.78
CA PRO A 344 -14.47 36.46 2.12
C PRO A 344 -14.75 36.84 3.58
N THR A 345 -13.78 36.59 4.45
CA THR A 345 -13.76 37.12 5.81
C THR A 345 -13.84 38.63 5.71
N GLN A 346 -14.95 39.23 6.14
CA GLN A 346 -15.14 40.67 6.33
C GLN A 346 -14.24 41.19 7.47
#